data_be9921b0c1868d74f2aee1fcbaedd362
#
_entry.id   be9921b0c1868d74f2aee1fcbaedd362
#
_cell.length_a   1.000
_cell.length_b   1.000
_cell.length_c   1.000
_cell.angle_alpha   90.00
_cell.angle_beta   90.00
_cell.angle_gamma   90.00
#
_symmetry.space_group_name_H-M   'P 1'
#
loop_
_entity.id
_entity.type
_entity.pdbx_description
1 polymer ?
#
loop_
_entity_poly.entity_id
_entity_poly.type
_entity_poly.pdbx_seq_one_letter_code
_entity_poly.pdbx_strand_id
1 'polypeptide(L)'
;MKILAILAAAIVVVAGASAVVLLNNDDDDKGYYSSNSDCRLQVLGNADKNDYLDDNDVTKIKEMISSNTYDQMADANNDGKVDETDLDLVQKMINLKKSNSGKADSEKESMTVKYITVNNDIRDAVYPVKKLIVVNTQRVLDICMGVGISDRVVATNDYANQYATNIDSQYMYKAFASLPSVGDRKTPDLESIAKSDADAIYAGSEKYYLTNVDSGATSYAGKTILRLASWENGGYANGALMIAFFTDADEGAEKFVRWMDSVESKVGSELSKVSDKSRTSFLNVSSATYFGAQADGVATTLTKIGATNIGNTIILDTSKVGGSVPTYAEDINKHADMDLIIYTPYMYLNYSDEQVKEKYNTFYSSLSTGKISALDAVKNQDIVMINYELPFCLVYAIAAKILFPDIDVDVDGMIKEYIDDYTDVEGYTYNPNHFYYVPGSA
;
A
#
# COMPACT_ATOMS: atom_id res chain seq x y z
N MET A 1 50.48 -5.68 21.23
CA MET A 1 49.25 -5.60 22.04
C MET A 1 48.64 -4.21 21.85
N LYS A 2 48.08 -3.93 20.68
CA LYS A 2 47.31 -2.70 20.29
C LYS A 2 46.88 -2.79 18.80
N ILE A 3 46.25 -3.83 18.37
CA ILE A 3 45.54 -3.97 17.07
C ILE A 3 44.47 -5.05 17.26
N LEU A 4 43.46 -4.77 18.08
CA LEU A 4 42.26 -5.63 18.21
C LEU A 4 41.05 -4.88 18.77
N ALA A 5 40.92 -3.59 18.46
CA ALA A 5 39.83 -2.76 18.95
C ALA A 5 39.15 -1.88 17.91
N ILE A 6 39.30 -2.20 16.59
CA ILE A 6 38.67 -1.41 15.51
C ILE A 6 37.90 -2.31 14.50
N LEU A 7 37.41 -3.46 14.93
CA LEU A 7 36.61 -4.32 14.06
C LEU A 7 35.28 -4.78 14.71
N ALA A 8 34.84 -4.06 15.74
CA ALA A 8 33.57 -4.34 16.41
C ALA A 8 32.54 -3.20 16.33
N ALA A 9 32.72 -2.24 15.42
CA ALA A 9 31.83 -1.09 15.29
C ALA A 9 31.22 -0.91 13.88
N ALA A 10 31.22 -1.95 13.05
CA ALA A 10 30.70 -1.87 11.70
C ALA A 10 29.67 -2.97 11.31
N ILE A 11 29.07 -3.64 12.28
CA ILE A 11 28.00 -4.64 12.02
C ILE A 11 26.84 -4.39 12.98
N VAL A 12 26.38 -3.15 13.13
CA VAL A 12 25.14 -2.83 13.85
C VAL A 12 24.48 -1.62 13.16
N VAL A 13 24.24 -1.71 11.88
CA VAL A 13 23.29 -0.79 11.21
C VAL A 13 22.75 -1.48 9.95
N VAL A 14 22.17 -2.64 10.05
CA VAL A 14 21.09 -3.13 9.17
C VAL A 14 20.32 -4.23 9.92
N ALA A 15 20.00 -4.02 11.16
CA ALA A 15 18.83 -4.65 11.75
C ALA A 15 17.74 -3.57 11.66
N GLY A 16 16.81 -3.75 10.71
CA GLY A 16 15.66 -2.90 10.60
C GLY A 16 15.04 -2.73 11.98
N ALA A 17 15.08 -1.54 12.48
CA ALA A 17 14.31 -1.17 13.65
C ALA A 17 12.84 -1.19 13.25
N SER A 18 12.24 -2.38 13.24
CA SER A 18 10.82 -2.48 13.53
C SER A 18 10.73 -2.07 15.01
N ALA A 19 10.67 -0.76 15.24
CA ALA A 19 10.27 -0.26 16.52
C ALA A 19 8.83 -0.72 16.70
N VAL A 20 8.65 -1.78 17.48
CA VAL A 20 7.38 -2.07 18.12
C VAL A 20 7.08 -0.85 18.95
N VAL A 21 6.24 0.02 18.47
CA VAL A 21 5.62 1.05 19.28
C VAL A 21 4.79 0.29 20.31
N LEU A 22 5.35 0.11 21.49
CA LEU A 22 4.56 -0.28 22.65
C LEU A 22 3.54 0.84 22.84
N LEU A 23 2.29 0.56 22.49
CA LEU A 23 1.14 1.41 22.77
C LEU A 23 1.13 1.60 24.29
N ASN A 24 1.70 2.69 24.77
CA ASN A 24 1.34 3.21 26.07
C ASN A 24 -0.08 3.75 25.94
N ASN A 25 -1.02 3.00 26.50
CA ASN A 25 -2.41 3.38 26.64
C ASN A 25 -2.55 4.50 27.67
N ASP A 26 -2.09 5.68 27.36
CA ASP A 26 -2.51 6.90 28.05
C ASP A 26 -2.13 8.07 27.13
N ASP A 27 -3.12 8.60 26.53
CA ASP A 27 -3.36 9.90 25.94
C ASP A 27 -3.96 9.81 24.54
N ASP A 28 -4.91 10.68 24.29
CA ASP A 28 -5.58 11.02 23.04
C ASP A 28 -4.61 11.46 21.92
N ASP A 29 -3.53 10.73 21.71
CA ASP A 29 -2.59 10.98 20.62
C ASP A 29 -3.19 10.47 19.31
N LYS A 30 -3.77 11.38 18.57
CA LYS A 30 -4.53 11.14 17.34
C LYS A 30 -3.66 10.85 16.13
N GLY A 31 -2.45 10.37 16.25
CA GLY A 31 -1.60 10.11 15.11
C GLY A 31 -0.79 8.84 15.24
N TYR A 32 -0.77 8.05 14.18
CA TYR A 32 0.21 6.97 14.04
C TYR A 32 1.52 7.53 13.54
N TYR A 33 2.44 7.75 14.46
CA TYR A 33 3.78 8.17 14.13
C TYR A 33 4.58 6.98 13.58
N SER A 34 4.95 7.01 12.32
CA SER A 34 5.98 6.12 11.81
C SER A 34 7.32 6.57 12.39
N SER A 35 7.91 5.76 13.27
CA SER A 35 9.23 6.04 13.91
C SER A 35 10.38 6.16 12.91
N ASN A 36 10.12 5.98 11.63
CA ASN A 36 11.09 5.94 10.54
C ASN A 36 10.97 7.11 9.59
N SER A 37 10.83 8.32 10.05
CA SER A 37 10.89 9.51 9.18
C SER A 37 9.93 9.52 7.97
N ASP A 38 9.19 8.48 7.71
CA ASP A 38 8.33 8.36 6.56
C ASP A 38 6.96 8.92 6.91
N CYS A 39 6.85 10.25 6.84
CA CYS A 39 5.61 10.97 6.92
C CYS A 39 4.61 10.38 5.92
N ARG A 40 3.54 9.75 6.41
CA ARG A 40 2.54 9.13 5.56
C ARG A 40 1.60 10.16 4.94
N LEU A 41 1.25 11.21 5.67
CA LEU A 41 0.53 12.37 5.11
C LEU A 41 1.55 13.36 4.53
N GLN A 42 1.85 13.24 3.26
CA GLN A 42 2.91 13.99 2.57
C GLN A 42 2.44 15.35 2.02
N VAL A 43 1.64 16.06 2.78
CA VAL A 43 1.23 17.46 2.51
C VAL A 43 2.21 18.39 3.19
N LEU A 44 2.79 19.36 2.46
CA LEU A 44 3.68 20.33 3.07
C LEU A 44 2.89 21.20 4.06
N GLY A 45 3.45 21.39 5.23
CA GLY A 45 2.79 21.95 6.40
C GLY A 45 2.55 20.93 7.50
N ASN A 46 2.60 19.61 7.21
CA ASN A 46 2.57 18.54 8.21
C ASN A 46 3.93 18.45 8.91
N ALA A 47 4.17 19.41 9.82
CA ALA A 47 5.49 19.64 10.41
C ALA A 47 5.88 18.62 11.49
N ASP A 48 4.93 18.03 12.17
CA ASP A 48 5.17 16.97 13.16
C ASP A 48 5.23 15.57 12.53
N LYS A 49 4.90 15.48 11.21
CA LYS A 49 4.98 14.26 10.38
C LYS A 49 4.05 13.14 10.81
N ASN A 50 2.96 13.46 11.48
CA ASN A 50 1.94 12.50 11.84
C ASN A 50 0.92 12.29 10.67
N ASP A 51 -0.21 11.64 10.93
CA ASP A 51 -1.22 11.34 9.92
C ASP A 51 -2.27 12.45 9.73
N TYR A 52 -2.09 13.60 10.39
CA TYR A 52 -3.04 14.72 10.40
C TYR A 52 -2.37 16.03 9.99
N LEU A 53 -3.17 16.96 9.53
CA LEU A 53 -2.78 18.36 9.44
C LEU A 53 -3.63 19.15 10.45
N ASP A 54 -3.04 19.50 11.61
CA ASP A 54 -3.76 20.09 12.73
C ASP A 54 -2.97 21.17 13.51
N ASP A 55 -3.48 21.57 14.68
CA ASP A 55 -2.87 22.61 15.48
C ASP A 55 -1.50 22.22 16.10
N ASN A 56 -1.13 20.91 16.09
CA ASN A 56 0.18 20.44 16.50
C ASN A 56 1.25 20.86 15.48
N ASP A 57 0.92 20.86 14.17
CA ASP A 57 1.80 21.36 13.12
C ASP A 57 2.09 22.85 13.31
N VAL A 58 1.07 23.64 13.61
CA VAL A 58 1.20 25.06 13.93
C VAL A 58 2.17 25.28 15.11
N THR A 59 2.05 24.45 16.14
CA THR A 59 2.93 24.49 17.30
C THR A 59 4.37 24.13 16.90
N LYS A 60 4.53 23.09 16.11
CA LYS A 60 5.83 22.62 15.63
C LYS A 60 6.53 23.64 14.75
N ILE A 61 5.82 24.29 13.84
CA ILE A 61 6.37 25.36 12.98
C ILE A 61 6.84 26.53 13.85
N LYS A 62 6.07 26.97 14.87
CA LYS A 62 6.50 28.01 15.82
C LYS A 62 7.79 27.67 16.56
N GLU A 63 7.93 26.41 16.99
CA GLU A 63 9.19 25.92 17.61
C GLU A 63 10.35 26.04 16.64
N MET A 64 10.15 25.64 15.36
CA MET A 64 11.18 25.68 14.34
C MET A 64 11.59 27.10 13.97
N ILE A 65 10.63 28.04 13.86
CA ILE A 65 10.91 29.47 13.67
C ILE A 65 11.77 30.00 14.83
N SER A 66 11.36 29.72 16.08
CA SER A 66 12.06 30.22 17.27
C SER A 66 13.49 29.66 17.41
N SER A 67 13.72 28.41 16.98
CA SER A 67 15.02 27.74 17.02
C SER A 67 15.84 27.91 15.73
N ASN A 68 15.29 28.59 14.72
CA ASN A 68 15.88 28.74 13.38
C ASN A 68 16.30 27.39 12.77
N THR A 69 15.40 26.38 12.87
CA THR A 69 15.60 25.05 12.29
C THR A 69 14.75 24.89 11.03
N TYR A 70 15.22 24.03 10.12
CA TYR A 70 14.55 23.74 8.85
C TYR A 70 14.12 22.28 8.79
N ASP A 71 12.91 22.06 8.31
CA ASP A 71 12.42 20.75 7.84
C ASP A 71 11.53 20.99 6.62
N GLN A 72 11.71 20.16 5.58
CA GLN A 72 10.96 20.29 4.34
C GLN A 72 9.44 20.16 4.54
N MET A 73 8.99 19.31 5.46
CA MET A 73 7.56 19.17 5.74
C MET A 73 6.95 20.41 6.40
N ALA A 74 7.73 21.19 7.09
CA ALA A 74 7.30 22.45 7.71
C ALA A 74 7.34 23.65 6.74
N ASP A 75 8.07 23.56 5.63
CA ASP A 75 8.17 24.57 4.57
C ASP A 75 6.96 24.45 3.62
N ALA A 76 5.83 25.00 4.07
CA ALA A 76 4.54 24.81 3.41
C ALA A 76 4.44 25.50 2.03
N ASN A 77 5.22 26.56 1.81
CA ASN A 77 5.28 27.28 0.55
C ASN A 77 6.43 26.78 -0.37
N ASN A 78 7.34 25.95 0.17
CA ASN A 78 8.51 25.37 -0.50
C ASN A 78 9.48 26.44 -1.04
N ASP A 79 9.80 27.46 -0.21
CA ASP A 79 10.75 28.51 -0.56
C ASP A 79 12.15 28.31 0.03
N GLY A 80 12.36 27.21 0.77
CA GLY A 80 13.62 26.80 1.39
C GLY A 80 13.84 27.38 2.79
N LYS A 81 12.78 27.85 3.44
CA LYS A 81 12.80 28.37 4.80
C LYS A 81 11.61 27.84 5.58
N VAL A 82 11.64 28.00 6.89
CA VAL A 82 10.46 27.84 7.77
C VAL A 82 10.30 29.14 8.50
N ASP A 83 9.27 29.92 8.13
CA ASP A 83 9.01 31.24 8.68
C ASP A 83 7.50 31.51 8.90
N GLU A 84 7.14 32.76 9.26
CA GLU A 84 5.76 33.16 9.51
C GLU A 84 4.85 32.95 8.28
N THR A 85 5.39 32.91 7.07
CA THR A 85 4.59 32.68 5.84
C THR A 85 4.07 31.25 5.82
N ASP A 86 4.88 30.26 6.23
CA ASP A 86 4.48 28.86 6.36
C ASP A 86 3.46 28.67 7.46
N LEU A 87 3.70 29.32 8.61
CA LEU A 87 2.77 29.31 9.72
C LEU A 87 1.38 29.81 9.30
N ASP A 88 1.31 30.96 8.62
CA ASP A 88 0.06 31.53 8.12
C ASP A 88 -0.62 30.62 7.11
N LEU A 89 0.16 29.98 6.22
CA LEU A 89 -0.36 29.07 5.20
C LEU A 89 -0.95 27.81 5.83
N VAL A 90 -0.26 27.19 6.79
CA VAL A 90 -0.75 26.00 7.50
C VAL A 90 -2.01 26.33 8.30
N GLN A 91 -2.01 27.45 9.02
CA GLN A 91 -3.20 27.90 9.76
C GLN A 91 -4.40 28.13 8.82
N LYS A 92 -4.15 28.67 7.62
CA LYS A 92 -5.19 28.86 6.60
C LYS A 92 -5.71 27.50 6.07
N MET A 93 -4.83 26.53 5.82
CA MET A 93 -5.25 25.18 5.40
C MET A 93 -6.16 24.53 6.45
N ILE A 94 -5.73 24.53 7.72
CA ILE A 94 -6.50 23.96 8.84
C ILE A 94 -7.87 24.65 8.98
N ASN A 95 -7.90 25.98 8.94
CA ASN A 95 -9.14 26.75 9.05
C ASN A 95 -10.07 26.47 7.87
N LEU A 96 -9.54 26.32 6.66
CA LEU A 96 -10.31 25.98 5.48
C LEU A 96 -10.93 24.60 5.59
N LYS A 97 -10.15 23.57 6.03
CA LYS A 97 -10.68 22.23 6.30
C LYS A 97 -11.81 22.26 7.33
N LYS A 98 -11.60 22.96 8.46
CA LYS A 98 -12.64 23.15 9.49
C LYS A 98 -13.89 23.85 8.94
N SER A 99 -13.72 24.85 8.09
CA SER A 99 -14.85 25.59 7.51
C SER A 99 -15.60 24.82 6.42
N ASN A 100 -14.94 23.91 5.71
CA ASN A 100 -15.53 23.07 4.67
C ASN A 100 -16.27 21.85 5.24
N SER A 101 -15.91 21.45 6.47
CA SER A 101 -16.54 20.29 7.12
C SER A 101 -18.06 20.45 7.20
N GLY A 102 -18.79 19.42 6.75
CA GLY A 102 -20.25 19.40 6.73
C GLY A 102 -20.94 20.24 5.65
N LYS A 103 -20.18 21.01 4.83
CA LYS A 103 -20.74 21.74 3.69
C LYS A 103 -20.98 20.84 2.49
N ALA A 104 -22.00 21.19 1.69
CA ALA A 104 -22.16 20.60 0.37
C ALA A 104 -20.97 20.98 -0.52
N ASP A 105 -20.59 20.10 -1.45
CA ASP A 105 -19.42 20.31 -2.32
C ASP A 105 -19.47 21.63 -3.13
N SER A 106 -20.66 22.10 -3.48
CA SER A 106 -20.85 23.37 -4.18
C SER A 106 -20.52 24.62 -3.32
N GLU A 107 -20.52 24.46 -1.99
CA GLU A 107 -20.30 25.53 -1.02
C GLU A 107 -18.88 25.53 -0.43
N LYS A 108 -18.09 24.47 -0.74
CA LYS A 108 -16.73 24.37 -0.26
C LYS A 108 -15.82 25.35 -0.98
N GLU A 109 -15.04 26.08 -0.18
CA GLU A 109 -13.98 26.95 -0.68
C GLU A 109 -12.73 26.11 -1.00
N SER A 110 -11.90 26.59 -1.94
CA SER A 110 -10.72 25.88 -2.42
C SER A 110 -9.43 26.67 -2.22
N MET A 111 -8.31 25.96 -2.11
CA MET A 111 -6.98 26.53 -2.17
C MET A 111 -6.01 25.59 -2.86
N THR A 112 -4.88 26.12 -3.31
CA THR A 112 -3.75 25.29 -3.77
C THR A 112 -2.88 24.92 -2.58
N VAL A 113 -2.53 23.64 -2.48
CA VAL A 113 -1.62 23.10 -1.47
C VAL A 113 -0.45 22.39 -2.17
N LYS A 114 0.69 22.31 -1.49
CA LYS A 114 1.85 21.57 -1.96
C LYS A 114 1.95 20.22 -1.27
N TYR A 115 2.36 19.20 -2.03
CA TYR A 115 2.51 17.85 -1.51
C TYR A 115 3.70 17.14 -2.17
N ILE A 116 4.26 16.14 -1.49
CA ILE A 116 5.29 15.27 -2.05
C ILE A 116 4.58 14.12 -2.78
N THR A 117 4.94 13.93 -4.05
CA THR A 117 4.36 12.90 -4.90
C THR A 117 5.00 11.53 -4.67
N VAL A 118 4.39 10.47 -5.21
CA VAL A 118 4.97 9.12 -5.25
C VAL A 118 6.31 9.07 -6.02
N ASN A 119 6.64 10.08 -6.80
CA ASN A 119 7.94 10.21 -7.49
C ASN A 119 8.98 10.98 -6.65
N ASN A 120 8.65 11.38 -5.42
CA ASN A 120 9.47 12.20 -4.51
C ASN A 120 9.79 13.62 -5.03
N ASP A 121 8.91 14.19 -5.85
CA ASP A 121 8.92 15.59 -6.23
C ASP A 121 7.77 16.36 -5.56
N ILE A 122 7.90 17.68 -5.42
CA ILE A 122 6.87 18.54 -4.83
C ILE A 122 6.01 19.12 -5.94
N ARG A 123 4.68 19.03 -5.77
CA ARG A 123 3.71 19.57 -6.72
C ARG A 123 2.59 20.33 -6.04
N ASP A 124 1.98 21.20 -6.84
CA ASP A 124 0.75 21.88 -6.47
C ASP A 124 -0.46 21.01 -6.80
N ALA A 125 -1.45 21.03 -5.90
CA ALA A 125 -2.76 20.43 -6.15
C ALA A 125 -3.86 21.29 -5.54
N VAL A 126 -5.04 21.25 -6.16
CA VAL A 126 -6.22 21.97 -5.66
C VAL A 126 -6.92 21.10 -4.62
N TYR A 127 -7.18 21.68 -3.46
CA TYR A 127 -7.99 21.14 -2.37
C TYR A 127 -9.28 21.98 -2.23
N PRO A 128 -10.46 21.40 -1.94
CA PRO A 128 -10.74 19.98 -1.96
C PRO A 128 -11.05 19.45 -3.36
N VAL A 129 -10.85 18.14 -3.52
CA VAL A 129 -11.29 17.38 -4.69
C VAL A 129 -12.67 16.78 -4.43
N LYS A 130 -13.60 16.99 -5.35
CA LYS A 130 -14.99 16.55 -5.20
C LYS A 130 -15.26 15.26 -5.97
N LYS A 131 -14.64 15.12 -7.15
CA LYS A 131 -14.82 13.99 -8.05
C LYS A 131 -13.50 13.54 -8.65
N LEU A 132 -13.32 12.25 -8.77
CA LEU A 132 -12.08 11.59 -9.16
C LEU A 132 -12.23 10.76 -10.44
N ILE A 133 -11.20 10.78 -11.28
CA ILE A 133 -10.90 9.72 -12.22
C ILE A 133 -9.78 8.88 -11.64
N VAL A 134 -9.92 7.56 -11.62
CA VAL A 134 -8.84 6.64 -11.22
C VAL A 134 -8.09 6.16 -12.46
N VAL A 135 -6.83 6.61 -12.61
CA VAL A 135 -5.89 6.15 -13.64
C VAL A 135 -4.77 5.37 -12.95
N ASN A 136 -5.12 4.19 -12.45
CA ASN A 136 -4.21 3.37 -11.63
C ASN A 136 -4.61 1.89 -11.72
N THR A 137 -4.16 1.06 -10.77
CA THR A 137 -4.63 -0.31 -10.59
C THR A 137 -5.92 -0.33 -9.77
N GLN A 138 -6.58 -1.50 -9.71
CA GLN A 138 -7.74 -1.73 -8.84
C GLN A 138 -7.46 -1.45 -7.35
N ARG A 139 -6.21 -1.48 -6.91
CA ARG A 139 -5.84 -1.17 -5.50
C ARG A 139 -6.22 0.24 -5.07
N VAL A 140 -6.32 1.19 -6.01
CA VAL A 140 -6.86 2.51 -5.70
C VAL A 140 -8.37 2.45 -5.45
N LEU A 141 -9.08 1.52 -6.09
CA LEU A 141 -10.51 1.28 -5.78
C LEU A 141 -10.67 0.72 -4.36
N ASP A 142 -9.77 -0.17 -3.91
CA ASP A 142 -9.74 -0.65 -2.52
C ASP A 142 -9.51 0.50 -1.54
N ILE A 143 -8.56 1.40 -1.85
CA ILE A 143 -8.31 2.59 -1.05
C ILE A 143 -9.56 3.48 -1.01
N CYS A 144 -10.23 3.71 -2.15
CA CYS A 144 -11.44 4.52 -2.19
C CYS A 144 -12.59 3.91 -1.37
N MET A 145 -12.75 2.59 -1.39
CA MET A 145 -13.71 1.87 -0.53
C MET A 145 -13.33 2.02 0.94
N GLY A 146 -12.10 1.70 1.30
CA GLY A 146 -11.61 1.74 2.67
C GLY A 146 -11.71 3.12 3.33
N VAL A 147 -11.52 4.19 2.52
CA VAL A 147 -11.67 5.59 2.97
C VAL A 147 -13.14 6.06 2.93
N GLY A 148 -14.04 5.31 2.25
CA GLY A 148 -15.46 5.66 2.13
C GLY A 148 -15.75 6.74 1.08
N ILE A 149 -15.00 6.76 -0.03
CA ILE A 149 -15.16 7.74 -1.12
C ILE A 149 -15.48 7.09 -2.47
N SER A 150 -16.05 5.88 -2.48
CA SER A 150 -16.40 5.18 -3.71
C SER A 150 -17.32 6.00 -4.63
N ASP A 151 -18.25 6.75 -4.05
CA ASP A 151 -19.20 7.62 -4.75
C ASP A 151 -18.56 8.85 -5.42
N ARG A 152 -17.33 9.20 -5.05
CA ARG A 152 -16.57 10.28 -5.69
C ARG A 152 -15.83 9.84 -6.93
N VAL A 153 -15.68 8.54 -7.18
CA VAL A 153 -15.05 8.02 -8.39
C VAL A 153 -16.06 8.06 -9.54
N VAL A 154 -15.77 8.84 -10.58
CA VAL A 154 -16.70 9.06 -11.71
C VAL A 154 -16.25 8.37 -13.01
N ALA A 155 -15.00 7.94 -13.09
CA ALA A 155 -14.45 7.17 -14.19
C ALA A 155 -13.18 6.41 -13.77
N THR A 156 -12.84 5.37 -14.53
CA THR A 156 -11.62 4.58 -14.31
C THR A 156 -10.89 4.35 -15.63
N ASN A 157 -9.63 3.91 -15.59
CA ASN A 157 -8.95 3.42 -16.79
C ASN A 157 -9.38 1.98 -17.13
N ASP A 158 -9.02 1.48 -18.32
CA ASP A 158 -9.38 0.13 -18.78
C ASP A 158 -8.88 -0.96 -17.81
N TYR A 159 -7.69 -0.78 -17.22
CA TYR A 159 -7.12 -1.76 -16.31
C TYR A 159 -7.92 -1.89 -15.00
N ALA A 160 -8.30 -0.80 -14.37
CA ALA A 160 -9.15 -0.83 -13.17
C ALA A 160 -10.59 -1.21 -13.53
N ASN A 161 -11.12 -0.71 -14.66
CA ASN A 161 -12.47 -0.99 -15.12
C ASN A 161 -12.72 -2.48 -15.38
N GLN A 162 -11.73 -3.21 -15.92
CA GLN A 162 -11.89 -4.65 -16.15
C GLN A 162 -12.21 -5.44 -14.87
N TYR A 163 -11.69 -5.03 -13.72
CA TYR A 163 -11.99 -5.69 -12.43
C TYR A 163 -13.40 -5.40 -11.95
N ALA A 164 -13.92 -4.22 -12.21
CA ALA A 164 -15.28 -3.85 -11.87
C ALA A 164 -16.33 -4.47 -12.82
N THR A 165 -15.97 -4.73 -14.07
CA THR A 165 -16.88 -5.24 -15.11
C THR A 165 -16.75 -6.73 -15.40
N ASN A 166 -15.61 -7.36 -15.07
CA ASN A 166 -15.42 -8.79 -15.24
C ASN A 166 -16.30 -9.56 -14.25
N ILE A 167 -17.04 -10.56 -14.76
CA ILE A 167 -17.97 -11.36 -13.95
C ILE A 167 -17.30 -12.02 -12.73
N ASP A 168 -16.03 -12.36 -12.81
CA ASP A 168 -15.30 -13.02 -11.73
C ASP A 168 -14.85 -12.05 -10.63
N SER A 169 -14.49 -10.81 -10.99
CA SER A 169 -13.96 -9.81 -10.04
C SER A 169 -14.96 -8.73 -9.63
N GLN A 170 -16.05 -8.55 -10.38
CA GLN A 170 -17.03 -7.49 -10.13
C GLN A 170 -17.68 -7.54 -8.73
N TYR A 171 -17.68 -8.71 -8.08
CA TYR A 171 -18.28 -8.83 -6.75
C TYR A 171 -17.61 -7.91 -5.73
N MET A 172 -16.28 -7.82 -5.77
CA MET A 172 -15.49 -6.91 -4.93
C MET A 172 -15.68 -5.44 -5.34
N TYR A 173 -15.76 -5.16 -6.64
CA TYR A 173 -15.74 -3.80 -7.19
C TYR A 173 -17.08 -3.38 -7.81
N LYS A 174 -18.20 -3.94 -7.34
CA LYS A 174 -19.53 -3.69 -7.90
C LYS A 174 -19.92 -2.22 -7.91
N ALA A 175 -19.50 -1.46 -6.91
CA ALA A 175 -19.75 -0.01 -6.83
C ALA A 175 -19.20 0.76 -8.05
N PHE A 176 -18.17 0.25 -8.70
CA PHE A 176 -17.50 0.88 -9.84
C PHE A 176 -17.90 0.29 -11.20
N ALA A 177 -18.74 -0.75 -11.25
CA ALA A 177 -19.03 -1.51 -12.46
C ALA A 177 -19.74 -0.70 -13.56
N SER A 178 -20.46 0.36 -13.19
CA SER A 178 -21.16 1.24 -14.14
C SER A 178 -20.35 2.45 -14.61
N LEU A 179 -19.14 2.63 -14.10
CA LEU A 179 -18.33 3.79 -14.42
C LEU A 179 -17.74 3.69 -15.83
N PRO A 180 -17.68 4.81 -16.57
CA PRO A 180 -17.03 4.85 -17.89
C PRO A 180 -15.52 4.64 -17.75
N SER A 181 -14.91 4.02 -18.77
CA SER A 181 -13.47 3.98 -18.92
C SER A 181 -12.94 5.21 -19.65
N VAL A 182 -11.79 5.70 -19.21
CA VAL A 182 -11.01 6.75 -19.91
C VAL A 182 -9.86 6.14 -20.74
N GLY A 183 -9.87 4.84 -21.02
CA GLY A 183 -8.88 4.17 -21.86
C GLY A 183 -7.66 3.63 -21.10
N ASP A 184 -6.55 3.51 -21.79
CA ASP A 184 -5.32 2.90 -21.24
C ASP A 184 -4.70 3.73 -20.13
N ARG A 185 -4.14 3.08 -19.11
CA ARG A 185 -3.54 3.75 -17.93
C ARG A 185 -2.30 4.59 -18.23
N LYS A 186 -1.57 4.27 -19.30
CA LYS A 186 -0.36 5.02 -19.71
C LYS A 186 -0.70 6.19 -20.59
N THR A 187 -1.68 5.99 -21.47
CA THR A 187 -2.09 6.97 -22.50
C THR A 187 -3.61 7.07 -22.53
N PRO A 188 -4.25 7.54 -21.45
CA PRO A 188 -5.69 7.63 -21.40
C PRO A 188 -6.22 8.64 -22.42
N ASP A 189 -7.48 8.47 -22.79
CA ASP A 189 -8.14 9.31 -23.79
C ASP A 189 -8.40 10.71 -23.25
N LEU A 190 -7.76 11.69 -23.88
CA LEU A 190 -7.83 13.11 -23.49
C LEU A 190 -9.25 13.66 -23.55
N GLU A 191 -10.03 13.25 -24.56
CA GLU A 191 -11.39 13.76 -24.77
C GLU A 191 -12.34 13.22 -23.71
N SER A 192 -12.21 11.93 -23.37
CA SER A 192 -12.99 11.30 -22.29
C SER A 192 -12.71 11.96 -20.94
N ILE A 193 -11.43 12.24 -20.63
CA ILE A 193 -11.05 12.97 -19.41
C ILE A 193 -11.60 14.38 -19.41
N ALA A 194 -11.44 15.12 -20.51
CA ALA A 194 -11.92 16.51 -20.62
C ALA A 194 -13.45 16.62 -20.46
N LYS A 195 -14.20 15.65 -20.97
CA LYS A 195 -15.67 15.60 -20.88
C LYS A 195 -16.20 15.17 -19.52
N SER A 196 -15.38 14.50 -18.70
CA SER A 196 -15.80 14.08 -17.38
C SER A 196 -16.07 15.29 -16.48
N ASP A 197 -16.89 15.10 -15.46
CA ASP A 197 -17.15 16.09 -14.42
C ASP A 197 -16.19 15.98 -13.23
N ALA A 198 -15.10 15.23 -13.37
CA ALA A 198 -14.06 15.12 -12.37
C ALA A 198 -13.29 16.42 -12.16
N ASP A 199 -12.78 16.62 -10.96
CA ASP A 199 -11.85 17.70 -10.60
C ASP A 199 -10.40 17.24 -10.72
N ALA A 200 -10.15 15.97 -10.42
CA ALA A 200 -8.80 15.42 -10.36
C ALA A 200 -8.69 14.00 -10.92
N ILE A 201 -7.45 13.61 -11.19
CA ILE A 201 -7.05 12.27 -11.62
C ILE A 201 -6.14 11.70 -10.54
N TYR A 202 -6.56 10.62 -9.89
CA TYR A 202 -5.67 9.83 -9.04
C TYR A 202 -4.79 8.97 -9.96
N ALA A 203 -3.53 9.33 -10.07
CA ALA A 203 -2.52 8.58 -10.81
C ALA A 203 -1.38 8.16 -9.88
N GLY A 204 -0.72 7.07 -10.21
CA GLY A 204 0.51 6.64 -9.53
C GLY A 204 1.76 7.25 -10.15
N SER A 205 2.90 6.56 -9.99
CA SER A 205 4.19 6.97 -10.55
C SER A 205 4.12 7.23 -12.07
N GLU A 206 4.81 8.27 -12.51
CA GLU A 206 4.96 8.63 -13.94
C GLU A 206 5.52 7.49 -14.79
N LYS A 207 6.26 6.60 -14.20
CA LYS A 207 6.80 5.43 -14.89
C LYS A 207 5.71 4.50 -15.45
N TYR A 208 4.54 4.46 -14.82
CA TYR A 208 3.50 3.48 -15.11
C TYR A 208 2.17 4.08 -15.54
N TYR A 209 1.91 5.36 -15.20
CA TYR A 209 0.61 6.00 -15.38
C TYR A 209 0.77 7.39 -15.99
N LEU A 210 -0.13 7.75 -16.92
CA LEU A 210 -0.08 9.03 -17.62
C LEU A 210 1.33 9.31 -18.19
N THR A 211 1.89 8.33 -18.90
CA THR A 211 3.27 8.42 -19.43
C THR A 211 3.38 9.33 -20.66
N ASN A 212 2.26 9.76 -21.21
CA ASN A 212 2.14 10.71 -22.33
C ASN A 212 2.01 12.17 -21.86
N VAL A 213 2.09 12.42 -20.57
CA VAL A 213 2.06 13.76 -19.99
C VAL A 213 3.48 14.15 -19.63
N ASP A 214 3.83 15.42 -19.83
CA ASP A 214 5.16 15.93 -19.50
C ASP A 214 5.50 15.66 -18.03
N SER A 215 6.76 15.32 -17.77
CA SER A 215 7.22 15.12 -16.41
C SER A 215 7.05 16.40 -15.59
N GLY A 216 6.55 16.27 -14.37
CA GLY A 216 6.26 17.40 -13.51
C GLY A 216 4.92 18.10 -13.77
N ALA A 217 4.14 17.67 -14.76
CA ALA A 217 2.83 18.25 -15.01
C ALA A 217 1.88 18.08 -13.82
N THR A 218 1.19 19.16 -13.46
CA THR A 218 0.20 19.20 -12.37
C THR A 218 -1.24 19.04 -12.85
N SER A 219 -1.46 19.08 -14.19
CA SER A 219 -2.77 18.93 -14.78
C SER A 219 -2.74 18.19 -16.11
N TYR A 220 -3.85 17.49 -16.43
CA TYR A 220 -4.09 16.86 -17.72
C TYR A 220 -5.56 17.05 -18.11
N ALA A 221 -5.81 17.48 -19.32
CA ALA A 221 -7.16 17.76 -19.81
C ALA A 221 -7.98 18.72 -18.89
N GLY A 222 -7.31 19.67 -18.23
CA GLY A 222 -7.93 20.60 -17.28
C GLY A 222 -8.26 20.02 -15.91
N LYS A 223 -7.85 18.78 -15.62
CA LYS A 223 -8.01 18.12 -14.31
C LYS A 223 -6.69 18.12 -13.56
N THR A 224 -6.73 18.34 -12.23
CA THR A 224 -5.54 18.21 -11.37
C THR A 224 -5.03 16.78 -11.39
N ILE A 225 -3.71 16.58 -11.52
CA ILE A 225 -3.10 15.25 -11.38
C ILE A 225 -2.63 15.08 -9.93
N LEU A 226 -3.17 14.09 -9.25
CA LEU A 226 -2.70 13.63 -7.95
C LEU A 226 -1.80 12.40 -8.15
N ARG A 227 -0.49 12.56 -8.00
CA ARG A 227 0.50 11.48 -8.07
C ARG A 227 0.69 10.85 -6.69
N LEU A 228 -0.20 9.92 -6.34
CA LEU A 228 -0.26 9.30 -5.02
C LEU A 228 0.14 7.82 -5.08
N ALA A 229 0.66 7.31 -3.98
CA ALA A 229 1.02 5.90 -3.87
C ALA A 229 -0.23 5.00 -3.81
N SER A 230 -0.07 3.74 -4.21
CA SER A 230 -1.12 2.72 -4.13
C SER A 230 -0.55 1.34 -3.77
N TRP A 231 0.42 0.85 -4.54
CA TRP A 231 1.10 -0.43 -4.34
C TRP A 231 2.61 -0.27 -4.15
N GLU A 232 3.12 0.92 -4.45
CA GLU A 232 4.53 1.27 -4.30
C GLU A 232 4.87 1.49 -2.81
N ASN A 233 5.97 0.93 -2.34
CA ASN A 233 6.62 1.22 -1.05
C ASN A 233 5.65 1.36 0.15
N GLY A 234 4.80 0.38 0.38
CA GLY A 234 3.85 0.42 1.50
C GLY A 234 2.69 1.41 1.30
N GLY A 235 2.41 1.78 0.08
CA GLY A 235 1.57 2.88 -0.35
C GLY A 235 0.10 2.90 0.06
N TYR A 236 -0.48 1.81 0.60
CA TYR A 236 -1.88 1.82 1.00
C TYR A 236 -2.19 2.90 2.04
N ALA A 237 -1.44 2.97 3.14
CA ALA A 237 -1.68 3.96 4.19
C ALA A 237 -1.39 5.38 3.70
N ASN A 238 -0.27 5.59 2.98
CA ASN A 238 0.02 6.87 2.36
C ASN A 238 -1.08 7.28 1.36
N GLY A 239 -1.44 6.39 0.43
CA GLY A 239 -2.50 6.66 -0.55
C GLY A 239 -3.85 6.99 0.10
N ALA A 240 -4.23 6.27 1.17
CA ALA A 240 -5.46 6.51 1.92
C ALA A 240 -5.46 7.89 2.60
N LEU A 241 -4.39 8.23 3.33
CA LEU A 241 -4.27 9.53 4.01
C LEU A 241 -4.24 10.69 3.00
N MET A 242 -3.46 10.54 1.93
CA MET A 242 -3.33 11.59 0.91
C MET A 242 -4.65 11.83 0.17
N ILE A 243 -5.32 10.78 -0.28
CA ILE A 243 -6.60 10.98 -0.98
C ILE A 243 -7.69 11.49 -0.04
N ALA A 244 -7.70 11.04 1.20
CA ALA A 244 -8.63 11.53 2.21
C ALA A 244 -8.40 13.02 2.51
N PHE A 245 -7.15 13.46 2.65
CA PHE A 245 -6.84 14.87 2.79
C PHE A 245 -7.45 15.68 1.66
N PHE A 246 -7.25 15.25 0.40
CA PHE A 246 -7.77 15.98 -0.76
C PHE A 246 -9.29 15.89 -0.91
N THR A 247 -9.95 14.90 -0.33
CA THR A 247 -11.40 14.69 -0.48
C THR A 247 -12.21 15.01 0.78
N ASP A 248 -11.61 15.56 1.83
CA ASP A 248 -12.25 15.78 3.14
C ASP A 248 -12.83 14.49 3.77
N ALA A 249 -12.13 13.37 3.59
CA ALA A 249 -12.54 12.06 4.11
C ALA A 249 -11.62 11.56 5.24
N ASP A 250 -11.06 12.48 6.01
CA ASP A 250 -10.04 12.17 7.03
C ASP A 250 -10.52 11.11 8.04
N GLU A 251 -11.78 11.14 8.47
CA GLU A 251 -12.35 10.14 9.40
C GLU A 251 -12.32 8.73 8.82
N GLY A 252 -12.64 8.58 7.52
CA GLY A 252 -12.58 7.29 6.84
C GLY A 252 -11.16 6.76 6.74
N ALA A 253 -10.21 7.64 6.37
CA ALA A 253 -8.80 7.25 6.32
C ALA A 253 -8.24 6.92 7.72
N GLU A 254 -8.60 7.68 8.76
CA GLU A 254 -8.21 7.39 10.13
C GLU A 254 -8.65 5.98 10.54
N LYS A 255 -9.91 5.63 10.32
CA LYS A 255 -10.43 4.28 10.63
C LYS A 255 -9.69 3.20 9.85
N PHE A 256 -9.52 3.38 8.54
CA PHE A 256 -8.90 2.39 7.67
C PHE A 256 -7.41 2.21 7.99
N VAL A 257 -6.66 3.29 8.17
CA VAL A 257 -5.23 3.24 8.49
C VAL A 257 -4.99 2.68 9.89
N ARG A 258 -5.77 3.09 10.90
CA ARG A 258 -5.69 2.51 12.26
C ARG A 258 -5.98 1.01 12.27
N TRP A 259 -6.96 0.56 11.48
CA TRP A 259 -7.21 -0.85 11.32
C TRP A 259 -6.00 -1.58 10.73
N MET A 260 -5.41 -1.08 9.64
CA MET A 260 -4.21 -1.68 9.05
C MET A 260 -3.06 -1.75 10.04
N ASP A 261 -2.80 -0.66 10.77
CA ASP A 261 -1.76 -0.59 11.80
C ASP A 261 -2.04 -1.56 12.97
N SER A 262 -3.31 -1.74 13.36
CA SER A 262 -3.70 -2.69 14.40
C SER A 262 -3.42 -4.14 14.00
N VAL A 263 -3.72 -4.48 12.73
CA VAL A 263 -3.40 -5.80 12.15
C VAL A 263 -1.88 -6.03 12.16
N GLU A 264 -1.10 -5.06 11.63
CA GLU A 264 0.37 -5.17 11.61
C GLU A 264 0.97 -5.27 13.02
N SER A 265 0.48 -4.47 13.96
CA SER A 265 0.93 -4.47 15.36
C SER A 265 0.62 -5.79 16.06
N LYS A 266 -0.59 -6.32 15.91
CA LYS A 266 -0.99 -7.62 16.49
C LYS A 266 -0.10 -8.74 15.96
N VAL A 267 0.10 -8.81 14.64
CA VAL A 267 0.95 -9.83 14.02
C VAL A 267 2.42 -9.67 14.46
N GLY A 268 2.95 -8.44 14.45
CA GLY A 268 4.32 -8.16 14.88
C GLY A 268 4.56 -8.52 16.34
N SER A 269 3.60 -8.24 17.23
CA SER A 269 3.65 -8.65 18.64
C SER A 269 3.74 -10.17 18.79
N GLU A 270 2.92 -10.92 18.06
CA GLU A 270 2.95 -12.38 18.11
C GLU A 270 4.26 -12.94 17.53
N LEU A 271 4.71 -12.41 16.39
CA LEU A 271 5.97 -12.80 15.78
C LEU A 271 7.18 -12.49 16.68
N SER A 272 7.10 -11.46 17.54
CA SER A 272 8.20 -11.15 18.49
C SER A 272 8.46 -12.29 19.49
N LYS A 273 7.48 -13.15 19.74
CA LYS A 273 7.56 -14.32 20.62
C LYS A 273 8.20 -15.54 19.93
N VAL A 274 8.31 -15.52 18.61
CA VAL A 274 8.91 -16.62 17.83
C VAL A 274 10.41 -16.47 17.78
N SER A 275 11.14 -17.49 18.25
CA SER A 275 12.59 -17.56 18.14
C SER A 275 13.02 -18.06 16.76
N ASP A 276 14.23 -17.66 16.33
CA ASP A 276 14.90 -18.19 15.13
C ASP A 276 14.08 -18.13 13.82
N LYS A 277 13.24 -17.12 13.64
CA LYS A 277 12.41 -16.94 12.42
C LYS A 277 13.21 -17.01 11.12
N SER A 278 14.46 -16.56 11.13
CA SER A 278 15.34 -16.56 9.95
C SER A 278 15.71 -17.96 9.45
N ARG A 279 15.46 -19.00 10.22
CA ARG A 279 15.64 -20.40 9.78
C ARG A 279 14.54 -20.85 8.83
N THR A 280 13.36 -20.21 8.89
CA THR A 280 12.27 -20.48 7.96
C THR A 280 12.52 -19.67 6.69
N SER A 281 12.40 -20.32 5.55
CA SER A 281 12.65 -19.72 4.24
C SER A 281 11.49 -19.89 3.28
N PHE A 282 11.27 -18.92 2.40
CA PHE A 282 10.22 -18.97 1.41
C PHE A 282 10.62 -18.28 0.11
N LEU A 283 9.91 -18.62 -0.97
CA LEU A 283 9.96 -17.90 -2.24
C LEU A 283 8.57 -17.31 -2.53
N ASN A 284 8.48 -15.97 -2.64
CA ASN A 284 7.26 -15.33 -3.10
C ASN A 284 7.21 -15.31 -4.62
N VAL A 285 6.13 -15.81 -5.22
CA VAL A 285 5.92 -15.84 -6.66
C VAL A 285 4.55 -15.30 -7.06
N SER A 286 4.51 -14.48 -8.10
CA SER A 286 3.25 -14.02 -8.71
C SER A 286 2.79 -14.90 -9.86
N SER A 287 3.69 -15.73 -10.38
CA SER A 287 3.40 -16.76 -11.41
C SER A 287 4.48 -17.84 -11.40
N ALA A 288 4.27 -18.94 -12.13
CA ALA A 288 5.30 -19.97 -12.31
C ALA A 288 6.59 -19.46 -13.02
N THR A 289 6.55 -18.26 -13.57
CA THR A 289 7.67 -17.65 -14.31
C THR A 289 8.27 -16.41 -13.69
N TYR A 290 7.69 -15.90 -12.57
CA TYR A 290 8.15 -14.66 -11.96
C TYR A 290 8.07 -14.72 -10.44
N PHE A 291 9.15 -14.29 -9.76
CA PHE A 291 9.21 -14.14 -8.31
C PHE A 291 9.46 -12.70 -7.90
N GLY A 292 8.91 -12.32 -6.74
CA GLY A 292 9.07 -11.00 -6.14
C GLY A 292 10.37 -10.88 -5.33
N ALA A 293 10.95 -9.67 -5.34
CA ALA A 293 12.15 -9.34 -4.57
C ALA A 293 12.06 -7.89 -4.06
N GLN A 294 13.12 -7.39 -3.51
CA GLN A 294 13.40 -6.13 -2.80
C GLN A 294 12.35 -4.99 -2.94
N ALA A 295 12.01 -4.56 -4.15
CA ALA A 295 11.08 -3.44 -4.40
C ALA A 295 9.65 -3.90 -4.75
N ASP A 296 9.34 -5.19 -4.71
CA ASP A 296 7.97 -5.69 -4.85
C ASP A 296 7.20 -5.46 -3.54
N GLY A 297 6.02 -4.87 -3.62
CA GLY A 297 5.23 -4.52 -2.43
C GLY A 297 4.85 -5.73 -1.56
N VAL A 298 4.53 -6.87 -2.18
CA VAL A 298 4.23 -8.12 -1.45
C VAL A 298 5.52 -8.67 -0.83
N ALA A 299 6.61 -8.79 -1.59
CA ALA A 299 7.88 -9.30 -1.09
C ALA A 299 8.42 -8.43 0.06
N THR A 300 8.32 -7.11 -0.05
CA THR A 300 8.69 -6.16 1.02
C THR A 300 7.85 -6.39 2.28
N THR A 301 6.54 -6.55 2.12
CA THR A 301 5.62 -6.83 3.22
C THR A 301 5.95 -8.15 3.90
N LEU A 302 6.19 -9.22 3.13
CA LEU A 302 6.55 -10.54 3.67
C LEU A 302 7.91 -10.54 4.39
N THR A 303 8.81 -9.63 4.04
CA THR A 303 10.11 -9.49 4.75
C THR A 303 9.93 -9.06 6.22
N LYS A 304 8.85 -8.32 6.54
CA LYS A 304 8.51 -7.95 7.92
C LYS A 304 8.29 -9.15 8.84
N ILE A 305 7.98 -10.33 8.29
CA ILE A 305 7.79 -11.58 9.08
C ILE A 305 9.08 -12.01 9.79
N GLY A 306 10.23 -11.67 9.21
CA GLY A 306 11.55 -12.07 9.72
C GLY A 306 12.02 -13.45 9.25
N ALA A 307 11.22 -14.16 8.43
CA ALA A 307 11.65 -15.32 7.67
C ALA A 307 12.49 -14.90 6.45
N THR A 308 13.29 -15.83 5.91
CA THR A 308 14.17 -15.56 4.79
C THR A 308 13.42 -15.62 3.45
N ASN A 309 13.24 -14.47 2.80
CA ASN A 309 12.75 -14.43 1.42
C ASN A 309 13.91 -14.74 0.45
N ILE A 310 13.87 -15.90 -0.20
CA ILE A 310 14.90 -16.35 -1.14
C ILE A 310 15.06 -15.38 -2.32
N GLY A 311 13.97 -14.78 -2.81
CA GLY A 311 14.03 -13.76 -3.86
C GLY A 311 14.96 -12.60 -3.51
N ASN A 312 14.97 -12.16 -2.25
CA ASN A 312 15.82 -11.08 -1.76
C ASN A 312 17.30 -11.49 -1.63
N THR A 313 17.60 -12.77 -1.47
CA THR A 313 18.99 -13.27 -1.43
C THR A 313 19.59 -13.42 -2.83
N ILE A 314 18.75 -13.61 -3.84
CA ILE A 314 19.14 -13.76 -5.25
C ILE A 314 19.28 -12.40 -5.92
N ILE A 315 18.33 -11.49 -5.70
CA ILE A 315 18.32 -10.15 -6.27
C ILE A 315 18.70 -9.15 -5.17
N LEU A 316 19.96 -8.73 -5.17
CA LEU A 316 20.51 -7.80 -4.17
C LEU A 316 20.25 -6.33 -4.50
N ASP A 317 19.87 -6.02 -5.74
CA ASP A 317 19.52 -4.66 -6.17
C ASP A 317 18.16 -4.27 -5.56
N THR A 318 18.18 -3.36 -4.60
CA THR A 318 17.02 -2.89 -3.86
C THR A 318 15.99 -2.13 -4.70
N SER A 319 16.35 -1.74 -5.92
CA SER A 319 15.42 -1.10 -6.88
C SER A 319 14.64 -2.10 -7.75
N LYS A 320 14.96 -3.40 -7.68
CA LYS A 320 14.33 -4.42 -8.50
C LYS A 320 13.10 -5.01 -7.82
N VAL A 321 12.00 -5.08 -8.55
CA VAL A 321 10.74 -5.69 -8.09
C VAL A 321 10.76 -7.22 -8.12
N GLY A 322 11.69 -7.85 -8.83
CA GLY A 322 11.76 -9.31 -8.92
C GLY A 322 12.52 -9.82 -10.13
N GLY A 323 12.39 -11.12 -10.37
CA GLY A 323 13.11 -11.79 -11.44
C GLY A 323 12.34 -12.93 -12.12
N SER A 324 12.82 -13.30 -13.31
CA SER A 324 12.27 -14.42 -14.06
C SER A 324 12.74 -15.75 -13.46
N VAL A 325 11.80 -16.60 -13.03
CA VAL A 325 12.11 -17.95 -12.51
C VAL A 325 12.98 -18.76 -13.49
N PRO A 326 12.68 -18.83 -14.80
CA PRO A 326 13.56 -19.52 -15.75
C PRO A 326 14.99 -18.97 -15.84
N THR A 327 15.18 -17.68 -15.63
CA THR A 327 16.50 -17.02 -15.70
C THR A 327 17.33 -17.32 -14.45
N TYR A 328 16.70 -17.31 -13.28
CA TYR A 328 17.36 -17.50 -11.97
C TYR A 328 17.19 -18.92 -11.42
N ALA A 329 16.74 -19.88 -12.24
CA ALA A 329 16.44 -21.23 -11.78
C ALA A 329 17.63 -21.93 -11.11
N GLU A 330 18.85 -21.70 -11.59
CA GLU A 330 20.07 -22.26 -10.98
C GLU A 330 20.30 -21.70 -9.57
N ASP A 331 20.11 -20.37 -9.39
CA ASP A 331 20.27 -19.75 -8.09
C ASP A 331 19.16 -20.15 -7.12
N ILE A 332 17.91 -20.24 -7.60
CA ILE A 332 16.78 -20.72 -6.79
C ILE A 332 17.03 -22.18 -6.35
N ASN A 333 17.51 -23.06 -7.23
CA ASN A 333 17.77 -24.45 -6.90
C ASN A 333 18.93 -24.67 -5.91
N LYS A 334 19.78 -23.66 -5.65
CA LYS A 334 20.75 -23.69 -4.52
C LYS A 334 20.09 -23.69 -3.15
N HIS A 335 18.83 -23.29 -3.09
CA HIS A 335 17.97 -23.31 -1.90
C HIS A 335 16.96 -24.46 -1.97
N ALA A 336 17.44 -25.67 -2.29
CA ALA A 336 16.58 -26.85 -2.51
C ALA A 336 15.72 -27.21 -1.29
N ASP A 337 16.21 -26.87 -0.10
CA ASP A 337 15.61 -27.11 1.20
C ASP A 337 14.70 -25.97 1.71
N MET A 338 14.32 -25.00 0.85
CA MET A 338 13.38 -23.97 1.26
C MET A 338 12.06 -24.57 1.74
N ASP A 339 11.47 -23.93 2.77
CA ASP A 339 10.31 -24.50 3.46
C ASP A 339 8.99 -24.30 2.69
N LEU A 340 8.82 -23.17 1.97
CA LEU A 340 7.52 -22.81 1.42
C LEU A 340 7.63 -22.00 0.12
N ILE A 341 6.69 -22.22 -0.79
CA ILE A 341 6.41 -21.31 -1.90
C ILE A 341 5.10 -20.58 -1.63
N ILE A 342 5.14 -19.24 -1.58
CA ILE A 342 3.96 -18.38 -1.44
C ILE A 342 3.59 -17.86 -2.82
N TYR A 343 2.51 -18.38 -3.40
CA TYR A 343 1.95 -17.94 -4.66
C TYR A 343 0.88 -16.87 -4.40
N THR A 344 0.98 -15.73 -5.07
CA THR A 344 0.05 -14.61 -4.90
C THR A 344 -0.78 -14.36 -6.16
N PRO A 345 -1.78 -15.23 -6.45
CA PRO A 345 -2.70 -15.05 -7.57
C PRO A 345 -3.82 -14.06 -7.25
N TYR A 346 -4.57 -13.67 -8.27
CA TYR A 346 -5.92 -13.14 -8.10
C TYR A 346 -6.87 -14.28 -7.73
N MET A 347 -7.62 -14.12 -6.63
CA MET A 347 -8.64 -15.05 -6.16
C MET A 347 -9.93 -14.26 -5.94
N TYR A 348 -11.02 -14.63 -6.62
CA TYR A 348 -12.23 -13.83 -6.63
C TYR A 348 -13.28 -14.37 -5.66
N LEU A 349 -14.10 -13.47 -5.10
CA LEU A 349 -15.10 -13.79 -4.06
C LEU A 349 -16.24 -14.69 -4.56
N ASN A 350 -16.39 -14.90 -5.86
CA ASN A 350 -17.37 -15.78 -6.47
C ASN A 350 -16.79 -17.11 -6.97
N TYR A 351 -15.53 -17.38 -6.71
CA TYR A 351 -14.96 -18.69 -7.07
C TYR A 351 -15.61 -19.81 -6.25
N SER A 352 -15.85 -20.96 -6.89
CA SER A 352 -16.10 -22.18 -6.14
C SER A 352 -14.78 -22.76 -5.59
N ASP A 353 -14.90 -23.61 -4.57
CA ASP A 353 -13.72 -24.30 -4.02
C ASP A 353 -13.00 -25.14 -5.08
N GLU A 354 -13.73 -25.68 -6.05
CA GLU A 354 -13.16 -26.40 -7.19
C GLU A 354 -12.34 -25.48 -8.09
N GLN A 355 -12.81 -24.24 -8.35
CA GLN A 355 -12.05 -23.25 -9.14
C GLN A 355 -10.77 -22.81 -8.43
N VAL A 356 -10.83 -22.61 -7.12
CA VAL A 356 -9.64 -22.31 -6.30
C VAL A 356 -8.65 -23.47 -6.37
N LYS A 357 -9.13 -24.70 -6.19
CA LYS A 357 -8.31 -25.92 -6.28
C LYS A 357 -7.72 -26.14 -7.68
N GLU A 358 -8.49 -25.86 -8.73
CA GLU A 358 -8.01 -25.96 -10.12
C GLU A 358 -6.90 -24.94 -10.37
N LYS A 359 -7.05 -23.71 -9.88
CA LYS A 359 -6.01 -22.67 -9.95
C LYS A 359 -4.71 -23.13 -9.28
N TYR A 360 -4.82 -23.69 -8.08
CA TYR A 360 -3.69 -24.29 -7.37
C TYR A 360 -3.04 -25.41 -8.19
N ASN A 361 -3.81 -26.38 -8.66
CA ASN A 361 -3.32 -27.54 -9.40
C ASN A 361 -2.62 -27.13 -10.71
N THR A 362 -3.14 -26.14 -11.40
CA THR A 362 -2.54 -25.57 -12.62
C THR A 362 -1.18 -24.94 -12.31
N PHE A 363 -1.10 -24.16 -11.23
CA PHE A 363 0.16 -23.58 -10.80
C PHE A 363 1.17 -24.64 -10.36
N TYR A 364 0.76 -25.60 -9.51
CA TYR A 364 1.59 -26.71 -9.06
C TYR A 364 2.12 -27.54 -10.26
N SER A 365 1.26 -27.88 -11.22
CA SER A 365 1.68 -28.60 -12.44
C SER A 365 2.75 -27.84 -13.21
N SER A 366 2.64 -26.52 -13.29
CA SER A 366 3.64 -25.68 -13.96
C SER A 366 4.99 -25.68 -13.23
N LEU A 367 5.00 -25.72 -11.91
CA LEU A 367 6.23 -25.81 -11.12
C LEU A 367 6.85 -27.22 -11.16
N SER A 368 6.02 -28.27 -11.01
CA SER A 368 6.47 -29.66 -10.96
C SER A 368 7.08 -30.17 -12.27
N THR A 369 6.74 -29.52 -13.38
CA THR A 369 7.33 -29.76 -14.70
C THR A 369 8.34 -28.70 -15.13
N GLY A 370 8.50 -27.64 -14.31
CA GLY A 370 9.36 -26.50 -14.58
C GLY A 370 10.81 -26.67 -14.14
N LYS A 371 11.59 -25.60 -14.30
CA LYS A 371 13.03 -25.58 -14.00
C LYS A 371 13.38 -25.67 -12.50
N ILE A 372 12.41 -25.44 -11.62
CA ILE A 372 12.56 -25.49 -10.15
C ILE A 372 11.82 -26.70 -9.54
N SER A 373 11.47 -27.69 -10.35
CA SER A 373 10.79 -28.92 -9.89
C SER A 373 11.60 -29.75 -8.89
N ALA A 374 12.91 -29.50 -8.80
CA ALA A 374 13.81 -30.18 -7.86
C ALA A 374 13.72 -29.67 -6.41
N LEU A 375 13.09 -28.52 -6.16
CA LEU A 375 12.90 -27.97 -4.81
C LEU A 375 12.06 -28.92 -3.95
N ASP A 376 12.41 -29.06 -2.69
CA ASP A 376 11.67 -29.90 -1.76
C ASP A 376 10.26 -29.33 -1.51
N ALA A 377 10.09 -28.01 -1.44
CA ALA A 377 8.77 -27.37 -1.38
C ALA A 377 7.85 -27.74 -2.57
N VAL A 378 8.41 -27.94 -3.78
CA VAL A 378 7.63 -28.40 -4.94
C VAL A 378 7.29 -29.88 -4.83
N LYS A 379 8.27 -30.74 -4.47
CA LYS A 379 8.05 -32.19 -4.34
C LYS A 379 7.04 -32.54 -3.23
N ASN A 380 7.11 -31.82 -2.12
CA ASN A 380 6.23 -32.03 -0.96
C ASN A 380 4.87 -31.30 -1.09
N GLN A 381 4.70 -30.46 -2.11
CA GLN A 381 3.55 -29.56 -2.27
C GLN A 381 3.41 -28.53 -1.13
N ASP A 382 4.53 -28.11 -0.55
CA ASP A 382 4.60 -27.00 0.42
C ASP A 382 4.45 -25.68 -0.35
N ILE A 383 3.25 -25.46 -0.89
CA ILE A 383 2.86 -24.33 -1.72
C ILE A 383 1.53 -23.83 -1.21
N VAL A 384 1.45 -22.53 -0.95
CA VAL A 384 0.21 -21.88 -0.52
C VAL A 384 -0.16 -20.76 -1.48
N MET A 385 -1.46 -20.46 -1.56
CA MET A 385 -1.94 -19.28 -2.28
C MET A 385 -2.41 -18.22 -1.28
N ILE A 386 -2.08 -16.96 -1.55
CA ILE A 386 -2.62 -15.79 -0.84
C ILE A 386 -3.13 -14.82 -1.89
N ASN A 387 -4.36 -14.36 -1.74
CA ASN A 387 -4.97 -13.46 -2.72
C ASN A 387 -4.18 -12.16 -2.84
N TYR A 388 -3.75 -11.86 -4.07
CA TYR A 388 -2.98 -10.66 -4.37
C TYR A 388 -3.77 -9.36 -4.15
N GLU A 389 -5.09 -9.38 -4.20
CA GLU A 389 -5.95 -8.19 -4.07
C GLU A 389 -6.12 -7.69 -2.63
N LEU A 390 -5.70 -8.47 -1.63
CA LEU A 390 -5.80 -8.07 -0.24
C LEU A 390 -4.91 -6.88 0.10
N PRO A 391 -5.32 -6.01 1.05
CA PRO A 391 -4.42 -5.07 1.70
C PRO A 391 -3.17 -5.78 2.25
N PHE A 392 -2.02 -5.13 2.14
CA PHE A 392 -0.75 -5.78 2.51
C PHE A 392 -0.67 -6.24 3.96
N CYS A 393 -1.35 -5.55 4.89
CA CYS A 393 -1.45 -5.99 6.28
C CYS A 393 -2.12 -7.38 6.41
N LEU A 394 -3.11 -7.70 5.59
CA LEU A 394 -3.73 -9.02 5.57
C LEU A 394 -2.83 -10.07 4.90
N VAL A 395 -2.14 -9.72 3.80
CA VAL A 395 -1.13 -10.62 3.20
C VAL A 395 -0.06 -10.98 4.23
N TYR A 396 0.40 -9.98 5.01
CA TYR A 396 1.34 -10.17 6.10
C TYR A 396 0.79 -11.09 7.19
N ALA A 397 -0.44 -10.86 7.65
CA ALA A 397 -1.07 -11.67 8.70
C ALA A 397 -1.26 -13.13 8.27
N ILE A 398 -1.77 -13.36 7.04
CA ILE A 398 -1.97 -14.69 6.48
C ILE A 398 -0.64 -15.43 6.36
N ALA A 399 0.37 -14.81 5.75
CA ALA A 399 1.66 -15.43 5.56
C ALA A 399 2.37 -15.72 6.89
N ALA A 400 2.28 -14.81 7.87
CA ALA A 400 2.82 -15.02 9.21
C ALA A 400 2.18 -16.23 9.89
N LYS A 401 0.84 -16.36 9.81
CA LYS A 401 0.11 -17.50 10.41
C LYS A 401 0.43 -18.82 9.70
N ILE A 402 0.65 -18.80 8.38
CA ILE A 402 1.05 -20.00 7.64
C ILE A 402 2.48 -20.44 7.99
N LEU A 403 3.43 -19.48 8.01
CA LEU A 403 4.84 -19.78 8.34
C LEU A 403 5.05 -20.16 9.81
N PHE A 404 4.23 -19.61 10.70
CA PHE A 404 4.31 -19.81 12.16
C PHE A 404 2.92 -20.13 12.73
N PRO A 405 2.42 -21.38 12.57
CA PRO A 405 1.03 -21.73 12.90
C PRO A 405 0.64 -21.52 14.38
N ASP A 406 1.63 -21.51 15.27
CA ASP A 406 1.40 -21.40 16.72
C ASP A 406 1.18 -19.95 17.19
N ILE A 407 1.34 -18.93 16.34
CA ILE A 407 1.05 -17.54 16.75
C ILE A 407 -0.44 -17.33 16.98
N ASP A 408 -0.79 -16.51 17.98
CA ASP A 408 -2.19 -16.20 18.30
C ASP A 408 -2.71 -15.03 17.44
N VAL A 409 -2.98 -15.33 16.16
CA VAL A 409 -3.53 -14.38 15.18
C VAL A 409 -4.79 -14.97 14.56
N ASP A 410 -5.91 -14.25 14.71
CA ASP A 410 -7.20 -14.57 14.09
C ASP A 410 -7.29 -13.94 12.69
N VAL A 411 -6.69 -14.62 11.72
CA VAL A 411 -6.65 -14.15 10.32
C VAL A 411 -8.05 -14.03 9.73
N ASP A 412 -8.92 -15.02 10.01
CA ASP A 412 -10.28 -15.04 9.46
C ASP A 412 -11.13 -13.89 10.02
N GLY A 413 -10.96 -13.57 11.30
CA GLY A 413 -11.60 -12.40 11.92
C GLY A 413 -11.14 -11.10 11.28
N MET A 414 -9.83 -10.93 11.05
CA MET A 414 -9.28 -9.74 10.38
C MET A 414 -9.79 -9.58 8.95
N ILE A 415 -9.92 -10.66 8.19
CA ILE A 415 -10.44 -10.62 6.82
C ILE A 415 -11.93 -10.27 6.82
N LYS A 416 -12.72 -10.84 7.74
CA LYS A 416 -14.14 -10.50 7.88
C LYS A 416 -14.34 -9.03 8.19
N GLU A 417 -13.58 -8.49 9.15
CA GLU A 417 -13.60 -7.07 9.49
C GLU A 417 -13.27 -6.19 8.26
N TYR A 418 -12.27 -6.59 7.46
CA TYR A 418 -11.96 -5.89 6.21
C TYR A 418 -13.15 -5.86 5.25
N ILE A 419 -13.77 -7.01 5.01
CA ILE A 419 -14.90 -7.12 4.08
C ILE A 419 -16.11 -6.31 4.58
N ASP A 420 -16.42 -6.41 5.88
CA ASP A 420 -17.62 -5.82 6.47
C ASP A 420 -17.50 -4.29 6.65
N ASP A 421 -16.32 -3.79 7.01
CA ASP A 421 -16.14 -2.40 7.43
C ASP A 421 -15.43 -1.52 6.39
N TYR A 422 -14.67 -2.12 5.45
CA TYR A 422 -13.78 -1.38 4.53
C TYR A 422 -13.98 -1.71 3.05
N THR A 423 -15.07 -2.41 2.69
CA THR A 423 -15.45 -2.67 1.29
C THR A 423 -16.92 -2.42 1.06
N ASP A 424 -17.31 -2.29 -0.23
CA ASP A 424 -18.71 -2.15 -0.64
C ASP A 424 -19.34 -3.52 -0.97
N VAL A 425 -18.81 -4.62 -0.42
CA VAL A 425 -19.28 -5.99 -0.66
C VAL A 425 -20.53 -6.28 0.19
N GLU A 426 -21.63 -6.60 -0.46
CA GLU A 426 -22.90 -6.90 0.19
C GLU A 426 -23.29 -8.37 0.00
N GLY A 427 -23.82 -8.99 1.07
CA GLY A 427 -24.41 -10.34 1.03
C GLY A 427 -23.39 -11.46 0.77
N TYR A 428 -22.12 -11.20 1.00
CA TYR A 428 -21.06 -12.20 0.86
C TYR A 428 -21.07 -13.18 2.04
N THR A 429 -20.99 -14.47 1.71
CA THR A 429 -20.77 -15.51 2.72
C THR A 429 -19.27 -15.82 2.76
N TYR A 430 -18.66 -15.58 3.91
CA TYR A 430 -17.23 -15.78 4.09
C TYR A 430 -16.78 -17.19 3.72
N ASN A 431 -15.79 -17.28 2.84
CA ASN A 431 -15.09 -18.50 2.49
C ASN A 431 -13.57 -18.21 2.51
N PRO A 432 -12.78 -18.79 3.44
CA PRO A 432 -11.36 -18.56 3.54
C PRO A 432 -10.60 -18.85 2.23
N ASN A 433 -11.08 -19.82 1.43
CA ASN A 433 -10.47 -20.18 0.16
C ASN A 433 -10.46 -19.04 -0.89
N HIS A 434 -11.24 -17.98 -0.70
CA HIS A 434 -11.18 -16.79 -1.55
C HIS A 434 -10.03 -15.85 -1.20
N PHE A 435 -9.42 -16.03 -0.02
CA PHE A 435 -8.38 -15.15 0.51
C PHE A 435 -7.03 -15.85 0.63
N TYR A 436 -7.04 -17.12 1.04
CA TYR A 436 -5.86 -17.96 1.06
C TYR A 436 -6.25 -19.43 0.91
N TYR A 437 -5.32 -20.21 0.36
CA TYR A 437 -5.54 -21.64 0.19
C TYR A 437 -4.28 -22.42 0.61
N VAL A 438 -4.46 -23.35 1.55
CA VAL A 438 -3.44 -24.27 2.03
C VAL A 438 -3.89 -25.68 1.68
N PRO A 439 -3.17 -26.44 0.84
CA PRO A 439 -3.57 -27.80 0.47
C PRO A 439 -3.67 -28.70 1.69
N GLY A 440 -4.77 -29.44 1.79
CA GLY A 440 -4.98 -30.42 2.88
C GLY A 440 -5.49 -29.83 4.21
N SER A 441 -5.75 -28.54 4.29
CA SER A 441 -6.41 -27.90 5.44
C SER A 441 -7.92 -27.86 5.26
N ALA A 442 -8.57 -28.97 4.90
CA ALA A 442 -10.03 -29.08 4.83
C ALA A 442 -10.58 -29.80 6.05
#